data_982bb60fe25a472eacf85f5d17745edc
#
_entry.id   982bb60fe25a472eacf85f5d17745edc
#
_cell.length_a   1.000
_cell.length_b   1.000
_cell.length_c   1.000
_cell.angle_alpha   90.00
_cell.angle_beta   90.00
_cell.angle_gamma   90.00
#
_symmetry.space_group_name_H-M   'P 1'
#
loop_
_entity.id
_entity.type
_entity.pdbx_description
1 polymer ?
#
loop_
_entity_poly.entity_id
_entity_poly.type
_entity_poly.pdbx_seq_one_letter_code
_entity_poly.pdbx_strand_id
1 'polypeptide(L)'
;MGPQHTKILVTNLAELTPSQVVCIYQKRWAIELMHWELKSGLGLGEHQVSGDPNRSEKSVGIAVLAYLLVLRVCHHEIMPGKPWSIFQLQHALRLRVMTNQVEHTVKVKMAKTRKAA
;
A
#
# COMPACT_ATOMS: atom_id res chain seq x y z
N MET A 1 -12.90 -21.14 26.54
CA MET A 1 -11.88 -20.07 26.81
C MET A 1 -10.55 -20.60 26.35
N GLY A 2 -9.98 -20.02 25.28
CA GLY A 2 -8.64 -20.37 24.82
C GLY A 2 -7.58 -19.82 25.76
N PRO A 3 -6.33 -20.34 25.71
CA PRO A 3 -5.26 -19.88 26.57
C PRO A 3 -5.04 -18.37 26.39
N GLN A 4 -5.18 -17.62 27.48
CA GLN A 4 -4.85 -16.19 27.47
C GLN A 4 -3.32 -16.05 27.31
N HIS A 5 -2.86 -15.67 26.12
CA HIS A 5 -1.46 -15.37 25.89
C HIS A 5 -1.13 -14.03 26.55
N THR A 6 -0.52 -14.09 27.72
CA THR A 6 0.02 -12.90 28.39
C THR A 6 1.25 -12.43 27.63
N LYS A 7 1.25 -11.17 27.17
CA LYS A 7 2.43 -10.53 26.57
C LYS A 7 3.15 -9.70 27.62
N ILE A 8 4.45 -9.90 27.73
CA ILE A 8 5.32 -9.13 28.62
C ILE A 8 6.06 -8.12 27.75
N LEU A 9 5.91 -6.84 28.07
CA LEU A 9 6.63 -5.74 27.42
C LEU A 9 7.73 -5.25 28.36
N VAL A 10 8.95 -5.10 27.82
CA VAL A 10 10.10 -4.59 28.54
C VAL A 10 10.57 -3.32 27.86
N THR A 11 10.87 -2.29 28.66
CA THR A 11 11.41 -1.02 28.17
C THR A 11 12.58 -0.57 29.06
N ASN A 12 13.54 0.12 28.45
CA ASN A 12 14.63 0.81 29.17
C ASN A 12 14.28 2.27 29.51
N LEU A 13 13.09 2.73 29.10
CA LEU A 13 12.59 4.07 29.37
C LEU A 13 11.74 4.05 30.65
N ALA A 14 12.40 4.23 31.80
CA ALA A 14 11.76 4.16 33.12
C ALA A 14 10.73 5.28 33.34
N GLU A 15 10.77 6.34 32.58
CA GLU A 15 9.88 7.52 32.70
C GLU A 15 8.49 7.29 32.07
N LEU A 16 8.33 6.22 31.27
CA LEU A 16 7.08 5.95 30.59
C LEU A 16 6.07 5.26 31.51
N THR A 17 4.85 5.74 31.46
CA THR A 17 3.73 5.05 32.09
C THR A 17 3.40 3.75 31.34
N PRO A 18 2.81 2.74 31.99
CA PRO A 18 2.40 1.50 31.33
C PRO A 18 1.52 1.73 30.09
N SER A 19 0.61 2.70 30.15
CA SER A 19 -0.25 3.06 29.01
C SER A 19 0.53 3.60 27.82
N GLN A 20 1.57 4.41 28.07
CA GLN A 20 2.45 4.92 27.02
C GLN A 20 3.26 3.79 26.36
N VAL A 21 3.77 2.86 27.16
CA VAL A 21 4.49 1.67 26.65
C VAL A 21 3.59 0.85 25.72
N VAL A 22 2.36 0.58 26.13
CA VAL A 22 1.38 -0.14 25.30
C VAL A 22 1.09 0.63 24.00
N CYS A 23 0.88 1.93 24.07
CA CYS A 23 0.63 2.78 22.90
C CYS A 23 1.80 2.76 21.90
N ILE A 24 3.04 2.80 22.38
CA ILE A 24 4.24 2.69 21.55
C ILE A 24 4.33 1.30 20.91
N TYR A 25 4.06 0.26 21.70
CA TYR A 25 4.10 -1.11 21.21
C TYR A 25 3.05 -1.39 20.13
N GLN A 26 1.87 -0.80 20.23
CA GLN A 26 0.82 -0.94 19.22
C GLN A 26 1.26 -0.42 17.84
N LYS A 27 2.13 0.60 17.79
CA LYS A 27 2.68 1.11 16.52
C LYS A 27 3.56 0.09 15.80
N ARG A 28 4.13 -0.90 16.50
CA ARG A 28 4.88 -2.00 15.90
C ARG A 28 4.02 -2.82 14.93
N TRP A 29 2.74 -2.97 15.22
CA TRP A 29 1.82 -3.68 14.34
C TRP A 29 1.69 -3.02 12.95
N ALA A 30 1.81 -1.71 12.90
CA ALA A 30 1.79 -0.98 11.62
C ALA A 30 2.97 -1.36 10.70
N ILE A 31 4.14 -1.69 11.28
CA ILE A 31 5.30 -2.17 10.52
C ILE A 31 5.03 -3.55 9.93
N GLU A 32 4.45 -4.46 10.70
CA GLU A 32 4.08 -5.80 10.23
C GLU A 32 3.04 -5.73 9.11
N LEU A 33 2.04 -4.86 9.28
CA LEU A 33 1.03 -4.59 8.26
C LEU A 33 1.65 -4.04 6.97
N MET A 34 2.56 -3.06 7.08
CA MET A 34 3.29 -2.51 5.94
C MET A 34 4.07 -3.61 5.19
N HIS A 35 4.80 -4.47 5.90
CA HIS A 35 5.52 -5.58 5.29
C HIS A 35 4.58 -6.57 4.59
N TRP A 36 3.44 -6.87 5.19
CA TRP A 36 2.43 -7.72 4.58
C TRP A 36 1.84 -7.08 3.33
N GLU A 37 1.52 -5.80 3.36
CA GLU A 37 1.00 -5.04 2.22
C GLU A 37 2.02 -4.95 1.08
N LEU A 38 3.30 -4.71 1.39
CA LEU A 38 4.38 -4.72 0.41
C LEU A 38 4.52 -6.08 -0.28
N LYS A 39 4.48 -7.17 0.48
CA LYS A 39 4.61 -8.52 -0.07
C LYS A 39 3.37 -8.93 -0.87
N SER A 40 2.19 -8.82 -0.28
CA SER A 40 0.96 -9.35 -0.86
C SER A 40 0.30 -8.38 -1.84
N GLY A 41 0.48 -7.07 -1.66
CA GLY A 41 -0.13 -6.04 -2.48
C GLY A 41 0.76 -5.57 -3.63
N LEU A 42 2.04 -5.41 -3.40
CA LEU A 42 2.99 -4.85 -4.36
C LEU A 42 4.03 -5.86 -4.87
N GLY A 43 3.90 -7.14 -4.50
CA GLY A 43 4.74 -8.21 -5.01
C GLY A 43 6.21 -8.13 -4.55
N LEU A 44 6.48 -7.52 -3.39
CA LEU A 44 7.83 -7.47 -2.84
C LEU A 44 8.36 -8.90 -2.60
N GLY A 45 9.41 -9.27 -3.31
CA GLY A 45 10.00 -10.61 -3.24
C GLY A 45 9.46 -11.62 -4.25
N GLU A 46 8.43 -11.28 -5.04
CA GLU A 46 7.96 -12.12 -6.16
C GLU A 46 8.87 -12.02 -7.38
N HIS A 47 9.61 -10.93 -7.50
CA HIS A 47 10.58 -10.74 -8.58
C HIS A 47 11.88 -11.46 -8.22
N GLN A 48 12.07 -12.65 -8.77
CA GLN A 48 13.35 -13.34 -8.74
C GLN A 48 14.35 -12.60 -9.63
N VAL A 49 15.03 -11.61 -9.05
CA VAL A 49 16.10 -10.89 -9.72
C VAL A 49 17.38 -11.67 -9.48
N SER A 50 17.72 -12.60 -10.38
CA SER A 50 18.94 -13.40 -10.29
C SER A 50 20.17 -12.58 -10.68
N GLY A 51 21.25 -12.70 -9.91
CA GLY A 51 22.62 -12.45 -10.36
C GLY A 51 23.28 -11.16 -9.94
N ASP A 52 22.58 -10.13 -9.47
CA ASP A 52 23.22 -8.87 -9.05
C ASP A 52 22.55 -8.33 -7.76
N PRO A 53 23.31 -8.20 -6.65
CA PRO A 53 22.78 -7.64 -5.40
C PRO A 53 22.16 -6.24 -5.57
N ASN A 54 22.72 -5.40 -6.45
CA ASN A 54 22.19 -4.07 -6.73
C ASN A 54 20.76 -4.09 -7.34
N ARG A 55 20.41 -5.18 -8.06
CA ARG A 55 19.06 -5.30 -8.63
C ARG A 55 18.03 -5.62 -7.56
N SER A 56 18.38 -6.42 -6.58
CA SER A 56 17.52 -6.73 -5.44
C SER A 56 17.21 -5.48 -4.63
N GLU A 57 18.22 -4.66 -4.32
CA GLU A 57 18.05 -3.39 -3.61
C GLU A 57 17.17 -2.41 -4.38
N LYS A 58 17.39 -2.27 -5.70
CA LYS A 58 16.57 -1.43 -6.57
C LYS A 58 15.12 -1.91 -6.62
N SER A 59 14.88 -3.21 -6.68
CA SER A 59 13.53 -3.79 -6.66
C SER A 59 12.79 -3.47 -5.37
N VAL A 60 13.47 -3.61 -4.23
CA VAL A 60 12.91 -3.22 -2.92
C VAL A 60 12.62 -1.72 -2.88
N GLY A 61 13.56 -0.89 -3.34
CA GLY A 61 13.41 0.56 -3.39
C GLY A 61 12.20 0.99 -4.24
N ILE A 62 12.00 0.36 -5.40
CA ILE A 62 10.85 0.63 -6.28
C ILE A 62 9.54 0.23 -5.59
N ALA A 63 9.48 -0.92 -4.93
CA ALA A 63 8.28 -1.37 -4.23
C ALA A 63 7.92 -0.42 -3.07
N VAL A 64 8.90 0.02 -2.29
CA VAL A 64 8.69 0.99 -1.21
C VAL A 64 8.25 2.35 -1.77
N LEU A 65 8.87 2.82 -2.85
CA LEU A 65 8.48 4.07 -3.51
C LEU A 65 7.05 3.99 -4.05
N ALA A 66 6.68 2.89 -4.71
CA ALA A 66 5.33 2.65 -5.19
C ALA A 66 4.32 2.65 -4.03
N TYR A 67 4.67 2.01 -2.91
CA TYR A 67 3.85 2.02 -1.70
C TYR A 67 3.61 3.44 -1.19
N LEU A 68 4.66 4.24 -1.05
CA LEU A 68 4.56 5.62 -0.59
C LEU A 68 3.74 6.51 -1.53
N LEU A 69 3.91 6.33 -2.86
CA LEU A 69 3.12 7.06 -3.86
C LEU A 69 1.65 6.69 -3.79
N VAL A 70 1.34 5.40 -3.68
CA VAL A 70 -0.03 4.92 -3.51
C VAL A 70 -0.64 5.50 -2.23
N LEU A 71 0.07 5.46 -1.11
CA LEU A 71 -0.34 6.07 0.15
C LEU A 71 -0.68 7.55 -0.03
N ARG A 72 0.22 8.30 -0.63
CA ARG A 72 0.08 9.76 -0.80
C ARG A 72 -1.11 10.11 -1.69
N VAL A 73 -1.18 9.52 -2.88
CA VAL A 73 -2.25 9.81 -3.87
C VAL A 73 -3.61 9.41 -3.32
N CYS A 74 -3.68 8.26 -2.71
CA CYS A 74 -4.95 7.71 -2.28
C CYS A 74 -5.47 8.37 -1.02
N HIS A 75 -4.59 8.73 -0.09
CA HIS A 75 -4.99 9.44 1.12
C HIS A 75 -5.56 10.84 0.82
N HIS A 76 -4.99 11.53 -0.18
CA HIS A 76 -5.43 12.88 -0.52
C HIS A 76 -6.59 12.92 -1.52
N GLU A 77 -6.59 12.04 -2.52
CA GLU A 77 -7.48 12.21 -3.67
C GLU A 77 -8.65 11.23 -3.72
N ILE A 78 -8.48 10.01 -3.18
CA ILE A 78 -9.46 8.95 -3.39
C ILE A 78 -10.32 8.69 -2.15
N MET A 79 -9.73 8.69 -0.96
CA MET A 79 -10.41 8.35 0.29
C MET A 79 -9.97 9.25 1.46
N PRO A 80 -10.20 10.56 1.41
CA PRO A 80 -9.83 11.43 2.51
C PRO A 80 -10.56 11.05 3.80
N GLY A 81 -9.79 10.82 4.87
CA GLY A 81 -10.32 10.61 6.22
C GLY A 81 -10.91 9.23 6.52
N LYS A 82 -10.81 8.25 5.60
CA LYS A 82 -11.27 6.87 5.85
C LYS A 82 -10.08 5.93 6.07
N PRO A 83 -10.18 4.96 7.00
CA PRO A 83 -9.24 3.86 7.07
C PRO A 83 -9.34 3.04 5.78
N TRP A 84 -8.21 2.72 5.18
CA TRP A 84 -8.13 1.99 3.91
C TRP A 84 -7.00 0.96 3.96
N SER A 85 -7.10 -0.04 3.09
CA SER A 85 -6.04 -1.01 2.84
C SER A 85 -5.45 -0.79 1.45
N ILE A 86 -4.21 -1.21 1.25
CA ILE A 86 -3.53 -1.15 -0.05
C ILE A 86 -4.35 -1.84 -1.16
N PHE A 87 -5.08 -2.90 -0.83
CA PHE A 87 -5.92 -3.63 -1.78
C PHE A 87 -7.13 -2.81 -2.25
N GLN A 88 -7.79 -2.10 -1.33
CA GLN A 88 -8.89 -1.19 -1.68
C GLN A 88 -8.40 -0.07 -2.59
N LEU A 89 -7.21 0.45 -2.33
CA LEU A 89 -6.59 1.48 -3.14
C LEU A 89 -6.23 0.98 -4.54
N GLN A 90 -5.61 -0.19 -4.63
CA GLN A 90 -5.31 -0.82 -5.92
C GLN A 90 -6.58 -1.06 -6.73
N HIS A 91 -7.65 -1.52 -6.09
CA HIS A 91 -8.94 -1.71 -6.75
C HIS A 91 -9.51 -0.39 -7.27
N ALA A 92 -9.52 0.65 -6.45
CA ALA A 92 -9.99 1.98 -6.84
C ALA A 92 -9.17 2.58 -7.99
N LEU A 93 -7.84 2.44 -7.95
CA LEU A 93 -6.96 2.88 -9.03
C LEU A 93 -7.22 2.13 -10.33
N ARG A 94 -7.36 0.80 -10.27
CA ARG A 94 -7.71 -0.02 -11.44
C ARG A 94 -9.01 0.42 -12.08
N LEU A 95 -10.05 0.61 -11.27
CA LEU A 95 -11.34 1.10 -11.76
C LEU A 95 -11.21 2.46 -12.44
N ARG A 96 -10.50 3.41 -11.82
CA ARG A 96 -10.29 4.75 -12.40
C ARG A 96 -9.53 4.71 -13.72
N VAL A 97 -8.47 3.90 -13.81
CA VAL A 97 -7.72 3.71 -15.06
C VAL A 97 -8.60 3.09 -16.15
N MET A 98 -9.36 2.06 -15.82
CA MET A 98 -10.27 1.41 -16.78
C MET A 98 -11.35 2.38 -17.26
N THR A 99 -11.96 3.15 -16.37
CA THR A 99 -12.97 4.15 -16.73
C THR A 99 -12.38 5.19 -17.68
N ASN A 100 -11.20 5.74 -17.38
CA ASN A 100 -10.53 6.71 -18.23
C ASN A 100 -10.20 6.13 -19.62
N GLN A 101 -9.76 4.88 -19.69
CA GLN A 101 -9.49 4.20 -20.96
C GLN A 101 -10.75 4.02 -21.81
N VAL A 102 -11.86 3.64 -21.19
CA VAL A 102 -13.16 3.50 -21.87
C VAL A 102 -13.62 4.85 -22.40
N GLU A 103 -13.60 5.89 -21.58
CA GLU A 103 -13.96 7.25 -22.02
C GLU A 103 -13.11 7.74 -23.19
N HIS A 104 -11.78 7.54 -23.11
CA HIS A 104 -10.89 7.91 -24.20
C HIS A 104 -11.21 7.14 -25.48
N THR A 105 -11.45 5.83 -25.40
CA THR A 105 -11.80 4.99 -26.53
C THR A 105 -13.12 5.43 -27.18
N VAL A 106 -14.14 5.75 -26.37
CA VAL A 106 -15.44 6.25 -26.85
C VAL A 106 -15.26 7.59 -27.58
N LYS A 107 -14.53 8.54 -26.98
CA LYS A 107 -14.24 9.84 -27.60
C LYS A 107 -13.54 9.70 -28.95
N VAL A 108 -12.54 8.82 -29.06
CA VAL A 108 -11.81 8.57 -30.32
C VAL A 108 -12.71 7.94 -31.39
N LYS A 109 -13.56 6.98 -31.02
CA LYS A 109 -14.51 6.37 -31.96
C LYS A 109 -15.52 7.39 -32.48
N MET A 110 -16.12 8.20 -31.60
CA MET A 110 -17.06 9.25 -31.97
C MET A 110 -16.44 10.30 -32.90
N ALA A 111 -15.19 10.70 -32.64
CA ALA A 111 -14.47 11.64 -33.50
C ALA A 111 -14.20 11.09 -34.92
N LYS A 112 -13.91 9.78 -35.01
CA LYS A 112 -13.75 9.10 -36.34
C LYS A 112 -15.05 9.03 -37.09
N THR A 113 -16.17 8.71 -36.47
CA THR A 113 -17.47 8.63 -37.09
C THR A 113 -17.94 9.99 -37.64
N ARG A 114 -17.67 11.08 -36.88
CA ARG A 114 -17.98 12.47 -37.35
C ARG A 114 -17.16 12.94 -38.53
N LYS A 115 -15.97 12.37 -38.79
CA LYS A 115 -15.12 12.72 -39.91
C LYS A 115 -15.47 11.90 -41.16
N ALA A 116 -16.22 10.81 -41.02
CA ALA A 116 -16.62 9.91 -42.11
C ALA A 116 -18.03 10.20 -42.62
N ALA A 117 -18.78 11.07 -41.98
CA ALA A 117 -20.09 11.59 -42.41
C ALA A 117 -19.94 12.99 -42.99
#